data_0418c5f8ea0d5ddcf51e1c17eb8fcaa0
#
_entry.id   0418c5f8ea0d5ddcf51e1c17eb8fcaa0
#
_cell.length_a   1.000
_cell.length_b   1.000
_cell.length_c   1.000
_cell.angle_alpha   90.00
_cell.angle_beta   90.00
_cell.angle_gamma   90.00
#
_symmetry.space_group_name_H-M   'P 1'
#
loop_
_entity.id
_entity.type
_entity.pdbx_description
1 polymer ?
#
loop_
_entity_poly.entity_id
_entity_poly.type
_entity_poly.pdbx_seq_one_letter_code
_entity_poly.pdbx_strand_id
1 'polypeptide(L)'
;MTQQHPEFDEEKAFIEFAYRCLEESREDALKMRDLTTTGPGGTFQARFERNAVDEQLVHRLEKLELGDSALVFGRIDRVTDAVDMFETFHIGRLALSDKNREPVVVDWRAPVAEPFYRATGREPMGLARRRHFIVNGRELLGLEDELFGEGHLGVGSDDELVDANPRAGIRGYSTLLTALERGRTGQLGDIVATIQSEQDEIIRSPHAGVLVVQGGPGTGKTVVALHRAAYLLYTFRFPLEDQGVLVIGPNRVFLRYIERVLPSLGEAGVEQVVLADLVPNCRFGGTDTPDAVRVKGLKKMAKVIDKAVSDRQRPL
;
A
#
# COMPACT_ATOMS: atom_id res chain seq x y z
N MET A 1 -1.35 -36.44 -2.18
CA MET A 1 -2.21 -35.70 -1.23
C MET A 1 -1.30 -34.71 -0.55
N THR A 2 -1.37 -33.45 -0.87
CA THR A 2 -0.58 -32.40 -0.22
C THR A 2 -1.05 -32.32 1.23
N GLN A 3 -0.16 -32.52 2.16
CA GLN A 3 -0.47 -32.50 3.59
C GLN A 3 -0.88 -31.05 3.95
N GLN A 4 -2.10 -30.87 4.42
CA GLN A 4 -2.60 -29.55 4.83
C GLN A 4 -1.81 -29.08 6.06
N HIS A 5 -1.47 -27.78 6.11
CA HIS A 5 -0.73 -27.21 7.22
C HIS A 5 -1.47 -27.42 8.55
N PRO A 6 -0.80 -27.81 9.66
CA PRO A 6 -1.47 -28.11 10.94
C PRO A 6 -2.35 -26.96 11.46
N GLU A 7 -1.94 -25.71 11.29
CA GLU A 7 -2.67 -24.52 11.76
C GLU A 7 -3.61 -23.92 10.68
N PHE A 8 -3.87 -24.64 9.59
CA PHE A 8 -4.67 -24.11 8.48
C PHE A 8 -6.11 -23.74 8.90
N ASP A 9 -6.77 -24.61 9.65
CA ASP A 9 -8.15 -24.37 10.06
C ASP A 9 -8.28 -23.24 11.09
N GLU A 10 -7.26 -23.06 11.95
CA GLU A 10 -7.17 -21.94 12.88
C GLU A 10 -7.05 -20.61 12.14
N GLU A 11 -6.12 -20.52 11.18
CA GLU A 11 -5.94 -19.29 10.39
C GLU A 11 -7.15 -18.98 9.49
N LYS A 12 -7.80 -20.02 8.97
CA LYS A 12 -9.05 -19.86 8.22
C LYS A 12 -10.15 -19.26 9.11
N ALA A 13 -10.33 -19.78 10.32
CA ALA A 13 -11.30 -19.26 11.28
C ALA A 13 -10.97 -17.81 11.67
N PHE A 14 -9.69 -17.49 11.82
CA PHE A 14 -9.25 -16.11 12.08
C PHE A 14 -9.58 -15.17 10.91
N ILE A 15 -9.33 -15.56 9.67
CA ILE A 15 -9.67 -14.76 8.49
C ILE A 15 -11.18 -14.50 8.44
N GLU A 16 -12.01 -15.51 8.68
CA GLU A 16 -13.46 -15.36 8.73
C GLU A 16 -13.89 -14.39 9.86
N PHE A 17 -13.22 -14.43 11.00
CA PHE A 17 -13.43 -13.48 12.10
C PHE A 17 -13.05 -12.06 11.69
N ALA A 18 -11.88 -11.86 11.07
CA ALA A 18 -11.42 -10.56 10.61
C ALA A 18 -12.40 -9.94 9.60
N TYR A 19 -12.93 -10.72 8.67
CA TYR A 19 -13.95 -10.24 7.72
C TYR A 19 -15.28 -9.86 8.41
N ARG A 20 -15.68 -10.58 9.47
CA ARG A 20 -16.86 -10.16 10.26
C ARG A 20 -16.62 -8.81 10.93
N CYS A 21 -15.45 -8.58 11.52
CA CYS A 21 -15.08 -7.29 12.10
C CYS A 21 -15.09 -6.16 11.03
N LEU A 22 -14.67 -6.45 9.81
CA LEU A 22 -14.74 -5.51 8.69
C LEU A 22 -16.20 -5.17 8.35
N GLU A 23 -17.06 -6.16 8.22
CA GLU A 23 -18.49 -5.98 7.93
C GLU A 23 -19.20 -5.19 9.02
N GLU A 24 -18.94 -5.50 10.29
CA GLU A 24 -19.45 -4.75 11.45
C GLU A 24 -18.98 -3.28 11.43
N SER A 25 -17.70 -3.04 11.12
CA SER A 25 -17.15 -1.68 10.99
C SER A 25 -17.80 -0.87 9.87
N ARG A 26 -18.15 -1.53 8.75
CA ARG A 26 -18.89 -0.92 7.63
C ARG A 26 -20.33 -0.60 8.02
N GLU A 27 -21.02 -1.54 8.65
CA GLU A 27 -22.38 -1.34 9.13
C GLU A 27 -22.47 -0.18 10.12
N ASP A 28 -21.54 -0.10 11.06
CA ASP A 28 -21.50 0.98 12.04
C ASP A 28 -21.25 2.35 11.38
N ALA A 29 -20.37 2.41 10.38
CA ALA A 29 -20.14 3.64 9.61
C ALA A 29 -21.40 4.05 8.81
N LEU A 30 -22.11 3.09 8.20
CA LEU A 30 -23.37 3.33 7.49
C LEU A 30 -24.48 3.82 8.43
N LYS A 31 -24.67 3.15 9.58
CA LYS A 31 -25.64 3.57 10.60
C LYS A 31 -25.36 4.99 11.10
N MET A 32 -24.11 5.32 11.36
CA MET A 32 -23.71 6.66 11.80
C MET A 32 -23.98 7.70 10.70
N ARG A 33 -23.74 7.36 9.44
CA ARG A 33 -24.04 8.22 8.30
C ARG A 33 -25.56 8.48 8.17
N ASP A 34 -26.38 7.45 8.27
CA ASP A 34 -27.85 7.58 8.22
C ASP A 34 -28.39 8.48 9.36
N LEU A 35 -27.85 8.35 10.57
CA LEU A 35 -28.18 9.21 11.71
C LEU A 35 -27.79 10.68 11.46
N THR A 36 -26.67 10.91 10.77
CA THR A 36 -26.17 12.25 10.46
C THR A 36 -27.01 12.92 9.36
N THR A 37 -27.49 12.16 8.37
CA THR A 37 -28.25 12.69 7.23
C THR A 37 -29.73 12.92 7.54
N THR A 38 -30.33 12.17 8.46
CA THR A 38 -31.78 12.21 8.79
C THR A 38 -32.17 13.30 9.80
N GLY A 39 -31.25 14.14 10.28
CA GLY A 39 -31.55 15.20 11.25
C GLY A 39 -32.34 16.37 10.65
N PRO A 40 -33.29 16.98 11.42
CA PRO A 40 -34.07 18.14 10.98
C PRO A 40 -33.17 19.32 10.64
N GLY A 41 -33.59 20.16 9.69
CA GLY A 41 -32.87 21.34 9.20
C GLY A 41 -32.37 22.22 10.36
N GLY A 42 -31.06 22.42 10.46
CA GLY A 42 -30.39 23.24 11.48
C GLY A 42 -29.90 24.58 10.92
N THR A 43 -29.21 25.33 11.77
CA THR A 43 -28.46 26.56 11.40
C THR A 43 -27.43 26.26 10.30
N PHE A 44 -26.91 27.28 9.66
CA PHE A 44 -25.84 27.15 8.66
C PHE A 44 -24.62 26.39 9.23
N GLN A 45 -24.24 26.68 10.47
CA GLN A 45 -23.17 25.99 11.17
C GLN A 45 -23.46 24.50 11.38
N ALA A 46 -24.67 24.13 11.80
CA ALA A 46 -25.07 22.73 11.97
C ALA A 46 -25.12 21.96 10.64
N ARG A 47 -25.36 22.61 9.51
CA ARG A 47 -25.27 21.99 8.18
C ARG A 47 -23.82 21.78 7.78
N PHE A 48 -22.95 22.75 8.04
CA PHE A 48 -21.53 22.65 7.75
C PHE A 48 -20.87 21.51 8.56
N GLU A 49 -21.16 21.42 9.86
CA GLU A 49 -20.68 20.33 10.73
C GLU A 49 -21.17 18.96 10.26
N ARG A 50 -22.43 18.85 9.86
CA ARG A 50 -22.98 17.60 9.30
C ARG A 50 -22.32 17.19 7.99
N ASN A 51 -22.08 18.12 7.09
CA ASN A 51 -21.38 17.83 5.84
C ASN A 51 -19.95 17.34 6.09
N ALA A 52 -19.24 17.97 7.02
CA ALA A 52 -17.89 17.54 7.39
C ALA A 52 -17.88 16.11 7.99
N VAL A 53 -18.89 15.79 8.84
CA VAL A 53 -19.03 14.42 9.39
C VAL A 53 -19.41 13.43 8.29
N ASP A 54 -20.34 13.77 7.37
CA ASP A 54 -20.71 12.90 6.25
C ASP A 54 -19.52 12.63 5.33
N GLU A 55 -18.73 13.64 4.99
CA GLU A 55 -17.49 13.48 4.20
C GLU A 55 -16.49 12.54 4.88
N GLN A 56 -16.30 12.67 6.19
CA GLN A 56 -15.43 11.77 6.96
C GLN A 56 -15.94 10.32 6.96
N LEU A 57 -17.27 10.13 7.06
CA LEU A 57 -17.87 8.80 7.04
C LEU A 57 -17.79 8.17 5.64
N VAL A 58 -18.02 8.94 4.58
CA VAL A 58 -17.81 8.49 3.18
C VAL A 58 -16.36 8.04 3.00
N HIS A 59 -15.40 8.86 3.40
CA HIS A 59 -13.99 8.53 3.31
C HIS A 59 -13.60 7.30 4.13
N ARG A 60 -14.22 7.12 5.31
CA ARG A 60 -14.05 5.90 6.10
C ARG A 60 -14.60 4.66 5.39
N LEU A 61 -15.78 4.76 4.78
CA LEU A 61 -16.38 3.66 4.01
C LEU A 61 -15.53 3.29 2.80
N GLU A 62 -15.00 4.27 2.07
CA GLU A 62 -14.07 4.05 0.96
C GLU A 62 -12.81 3.30 1.41
N LYS A 63 -12.23 3.66 2.57
CA LYS A 63 -11.08 2.96 3.14
C LYS A 63 -11.38 1.51 3.55
N LEU A 64 -12.60 1.20 3.93
CA LEU A 64 -13.04 -0.15 4.27
C LEU A 64 -13.36 -0.99 3.03
N GLU A 65 -13.31 -0.43 1.81
CA GLU A 65 -13.61 -1.13 0.57
C GLU A 65 -12.36 -1.79 -0.01
N LEU A 66 -12.30 -3.11 0.09
CA LEU A 66 -11.14 -3.90 -0.35
C LEU A 66 -11.23 -4.38 -1.80
N GLY A 67 -12.42 -4.29 -2.43
CA GLY A 67 -12.66 -4.92 -3.72
C GLY A 67 -12.39 -6.43 -3.66
N ASP A 68 -11.64 -6.94 -4.64
CA ASP A 68 -11.24 -8.36 -4.71
C ASP A 68 -9.96 -8.67 -3.92
N SER A 69 -9.40 -7.68 -3.23
CA SER A 69 -8.14 -7.84 -2.49
C SER A 69 -8.36 -8.54 -1.15
N ALA A 70 -7.40 -9.37 -0.76
CA ALA A 70 -7.45 -10.02 0.55
C ALA A 70 -7.25 -9.02 1.69
N LEU A 71 -8.03 -9.16 2.76
CA LEU A 71 -7.90 -8.34 3.97
C LEU A 71 -6.62 -8.66 4.73
N VAL A 72 -6.34 -9.93 4.98
CA VAL A 72 -5.16 -10.42 5.71
C VAL A 72 -4.32 -11.25 4.75
N PHE A 73 -3.01 -11.08 4.79
CA PHE A 73 -2.09 -11.77 3.89
C PHE A 73 -0.85 -12.34 4.60
N GLY A 74 -0.75 -12.16 5.92
CA GLY A 74 0.33 -12.73 6.68
C GLY A 74 0.18 -12.58 8.18
N ARG A 75 1.12 -13.23 8.90
CA ARG A 75 1.22 -13.20 10.36
C ARG A 75 2.69 -13.15 10.76
N ILE A 76 2.99 -12.45 11.82
CA ILE A 76 4.28 -12.49 12.49
C ILE A 76 4.10 -12.87 13.95
N ASP A 77 4.99 -13.73 14.45
CA ASP A 77 5.12 -14.04 15.85
C ASP A 77 6.45 -13.47 16.34
N ARG A 78 6.37 -12.54 17.29
CA ARG A 78 7.54 -11.86 17.87
C ARG A 78 7.90 -12.49 19.21
N VAL A 79 9.21 -12.60 19.43
CA VAL A 79 9.73 -13.03 20.74
C VAL A 79 9.43 -11.93 21.76
N THR A 80 8.90 -12.34 22.93
CA THR A 80 8.73 -11.46 24.09
C THR A 80 9.80 -11.76 25.13
N ASP A 81 9.99 -10.87 26.10
CA ASP A 81 10.90 -11.09 27.23
C ASP A 81 10.44 -12.22 28.18
N ALA A 82 9.19 -12.66 28.04
CA ALA A 82 8.66 -13.78 28.81
C ALA A 82 9.01 -15.12 28.13
N VAL A 83 9.48 -16.07 28.90
CA VAL A 83 9.89 -17.39 28.42
C VAL A 83 8.73 -18.08 27.71
N ASP A 84 8.95 -18.53 26.48
CA ASP A 84 8.00 -19.24 25.62
C ASP A 84 6.70 -18.49 25.30
N MET A 85 6.67 -17.16 25.41
CA MET A 85 5.53 -16.35 24.97
C MET A 85 5.87 -15.58 23.71
N PHE A 86 4.94 -15.62 22.76
CA PHE A 86 5.03 -14.87 21.51
C PHE A 86 3.89 -13.84 21.45
N GLU A 87 4.22 -12.67 20.95
CA GLU A 87 3.24 -11.67 20.57
C GLU A 87 2.91 -11.83 19.09
N THR A 88 1.66 -12.14 18.78
CA THR A 88 1.20 -12.47 17.45
C THR A 88 0.49 -11.29 16.80
N PHE A 89 0.87 -10.95 15.57
CA PHE A 89 0.21 -9.92 14.78
C PHE A 89 -0.18 -10.46 13.41
N HIS A 90 -1.43 -10.34 13.06
CA HIS A 90 -1.91 -10.61 11.70
C HIS A 90 -1.80 -9.34 10.87
N ILE A 91 -1.10 -9.45 9.76
CA ILE A 91 -0.77 -8.31 8.88
C ILE A 91 -1.76 -8.27 7.73
N GLY A 92 -2.33 -7.10 7.52
CA GLY A 92 -3.33 -6.90 6.48
C GLY A 92 -3.25 -5.52 5.82
N ARG A 93 -4.26 -5.22 4.99
CA ARG A 93 -4.30 -4.00 4.20
C ARG A 93 -4.71 -2.78 4.98
N LEU A 94 -5.49 -3.00 6.03
CA LEU A 94 -6.01 -1.94 6.90
C LEU A 94 -6.05 -2.43 8.33
N ALA A 95 -5.97 -1.49 9.26
CA ALA A 95 -6.12 -1.79 10.67
C ALA A 95 -7.59 -2.06 11.01
N LEU A 96 -7.86 -3.17 11.70
CA LEU A 96 -9.16 -3.50 12.23
C LEU A 96 -9.07 -3.83 13.72
N SER A 97 -10.11 -3.46 14.43
CA SER A 97 -10.32 -3.85 15.83
C SER A 97 -11.69 -4.51 15.99
N ASP A 98 -11.82 -5.33 17.00
CA ASP A 98 -13.09 -5.90 17.40
C ASP A 98 -13.98 -4.89 18.14
N LYS A 99 -15.15 -5.36 18.63
CA LYS A 99 -16.11 -4.54 19.44
C LYS A 99 -15.54 -4.06 20.76
N ASN A 100 -14.52 -4.75 21.30
CA ASN A 100 -13.83 -4.38 22.53
C ASN A 100 -12.68 -3.40 22.27
N ARG A 101 -12.45 -3.03 21.00
CA ARG A 101 -11.32 -2.23 20.50
C ARG A 101 -9.96 -2.94 20.58
N GLU A 102 -9.97 -4.27 20.70
CA GLU A 102 -8.75 -5.06 20.60
C GLU A 102 -8.33 -5.14 19.13
N PRO A 103 -7.02 -4.95 18.83
CA PRO A 103 -6.53 -5.02 17.46
C PRO A 103 -6.65 -6.44 16.90
N VAL A 104 -7.35 -6.58 15.77
CA VAL A 104 -7.53 -7.86 15.06
C VAL A 104 -6.57 -7.94 13.88
N VAL A 105 -6.49 -6.89 13.09
CA VAL A 105 -5.58 -6.82 11.93
C VAL A 105 -4.72 -5.57 12.04
N VAL A 106 -3.44 -5.73 11.86
CA VAL A 106 -2.46 -4.65 11.81
C VAL A 106 -2.25 -4.22 10.36
N ASP A 107 -2.32 -2.92 10.14
CA ASP A 107 -2.04 -2.34 8.82
C ASP A 107 -0.57 -2.57 8.42
N TRP A 108 -0.34 -3.02 7.20
CA TRP A 108 1.01 -3.31 6.66
C TRP A 108 1.97 -2.11 6.73
N ARG A 109 1.44 -0.88 6.76
CA ARG A 109 2.20 0.37 6.85
C ARG A 109 2.71 0.66 8.26
N ALA A 110 2.08 0.06 9.27
CA ALA A 110 2.47 0.27 10.67
C ALA A 110 3.91 -0.19 10.93
N PRO A 111 4.65 0.48 11.83
CA PRO A 111 6.03 0.10 12.16
C PRO A 111 6.16 -1.35 12.65
N VAL A 112 5.17 -1.87 13.36
CA VAL A 112 5.17 -3.26 13.86
C VAL A 112 5.12 -4.30 12.73
N ALA A 113 4.64 -3.93 11.54
CA ALA A 113 4.60 -4.79 10.35
C ALA A 113 5.93 -4.80 9.55
N GLU A 114 6.87 -3.89 9.82
CA GLU A 114 8.15 -3.80 9.11
C GLU A 114 8.92 -5.12 9.09
N PRO A 115 9.03 -5.89 10.20
CA PRO A 115 9.72 -7.17 10.20
C PRO A 115 9.12 -8.21 9.25
N PHE A 116 7.82 -8.13 8.93
CA PHE A 116 7.18 -9.00 7.93
C PHE A 116 7.87 -8.91 6.56
N TYR A 117 8.37 -7.73 6.18
CA TYR A 117 9.04 -7.50 4.89
C TYR A 117 10.56 -7.62 4.98
N ARG A 118 11.16 -7.17 6.09
CA ARG A 118 12.61 -6.95 6.20
C ARG A 118 13.37 -8.02 6.98
N ALA A 119 12.73 -8.73 7.91
CA ALA A 119 13.41 -9.73 8.71
C ALA A 119 14.12 -10.78 7.83
N THR A 120 15.32 -11.16 8.20
CA THR A 120 16.15 -12.16 7.53
C THR A 120 16.68 -13.16 8.55
N GLY A 121 17.11 -14.34 8.13
CA GLY A 121 17.79 -15.28 9.03
C GLY A 121 19.03 -14.69 9.71
N ARG A 122 19.68 -13.66 9.12
CA ARG A 122 20.80 -12.93 9.72
C ARG A 122 20.34 -11.80 10.65
N GLU A 123 19.22 -11.18 10.36
CA GLU A 123 18.63 -10.07 11.10
C GLU A 123 17.15 -10.35 11.33
N PRO A 124 16.81 -11.16 12.34
CA PRO A 124 15.43 -11.60 12.59
C PRO A 124 14.46 -10.48 13.00
N MET A 125 14.97 -9.32 13.42
CA MET A 125 14.18 -8.17 13.88
C MET A 125 13.17 -8.53 15.00
N GLY A 126 13.55 -9.51 15.85
CA GLY A 126 12.71 -10.00 16.95
C GLY A 126 11.62 -10.99 16.52
N LEU A 127 11.61 -11.49 15.29
CA LEU A 127 10.69 -12.53 14.87
C LEU A 127 11.15 -13.92 15.32
N ALA A 128 10.19 -14.73 15.77
CA ALA A 128 10.32 -16.18 15.88
C ALA A 128 9.79 -16.86 14.61
N ARG A 129 8.70 -16.35 14.05
CA ARG A 129 8.06 -16.89 12.85
C ARG A 129 7.47 -15.77 11.99
N ARG A 130 7.56 -15.93 10.68
CA ARG A 130 6.78 -15.20 9.67
C ARG A 130 5.97 -16.19 8.86
N ARG A 131 4.68 -15.93 8.71
CA ARG A 131 3.75 -16.74 7.94
C ARG A 131 3.16 -15.93 6.80
N HIS A 132 3.27 -16.43 5.60
CA HIS A 132 2.61 -15.91 4.42
C HIS A 132 1.31 -16.68 4.17
N PHE A 133 0.24 -15.95 3.87
CA PHE A 133 -1.05 -16.52 3.51
C PHE A 133 -1.20 -16.53 1.99
N ILE A 134 -1.42 -17.70 1.43
CA ILE A 134 -1.81 -17.84 0.03
C ILE A 134 -3.32 -17.73 -0.01
N VAL A 135 -3.83 -16.58 -0.46
CA VAL A 135 -5.25 -16.23 -0.40
C VAL A 135 -5.83 -15.90 -1.77
N ASN A 136 -7.12 -16.11 -1.92
CA ASN A 136 -7.91 -15.69 -3.08
C ASN A 136 -9.15 -14.91 -2.59
N GLY A 137 -9.08 -13.57 -2.58
CA GLY A 137 -10.10 -12.77 -1.92
C GLY A 137 -10.21 -13.16 -0.44
N ARG A 138 -11.34 -13.74 -0.06
CA ARG A 138 -11.61 -14.21 1.32
C ARG A 138 -11.14 -15.64 1.61
N GLU A 139 -10.80 -16.40 0.59
CA GLU A 139 -10.49 -17.83 0.72
C GLU A 139 -9.00 -18.04 0.99
N LEU A 140 -8.68 -18.73 2.09
CA LEU A 140 -7.33 -19.21 2.39
C LEU A 140 -7.08 -20.48 1.57
N LEU A 141 -6.02 -20.49 0.77
CA LEU A 141 -5.61 -21.60 -0.08
C LEU A 141 -4.42 -22.38 0.49
N GLY A 142 -3.55 -21.70 1.26
CA GLY A 142 -2.36 -22.31 1.83
C GLY A 142 -1.63 -21.36 2.79
N LEU A 143 -0.68 -21.94 3.52
CA LEU A 143 0.20 -21.26 4.45
C LEU A 143 1.66 -21.59 4.13
N GLU A 144 2.55 -20.61 4.28
CA GLU A 144 3.99 -20.76 4.10
C GLU A 144 4.70 -20.13 5.30
N ASP A 145 5.38 -20.94 6.12
CA ASP A 145 6.07 -20.50 7.33
C ASP A 145 7.56 -20.34 7.10
N GLU A 146 8.13 -19.27 7.66
CA GLU A 146 9.55 -19.05 7.79
C GLU A 146 9.89 -18.87 9.27
N LEU A 147 10.77 -19.72 9.78
CA LEU A 147 11.19 -19.72 11.18
C LEU A 147 12.51 -18.96 11.35
N PHE A 148 12.63 -18.23 12.45
CA PHE A 148 13.80 -17.48 12.85
C PHE A 148 14.29 -17.99 14.22
N GLY A 149 15.59 -18.19 14.40
CA GLY A 149 16.15 -18.64 15.68
C GLY A 149 17.53 -19.26 15.52
N GLU A 150 18.15 -19.67 16.62
CA GLU A 150 19.43 -20.34 16.60
C GLU A 150 19.32 -21.68 15.87
N GLY A 151 20.04 -21.83 14.76
CA GLY A 151 20.02 -23.01 13.89
C GLY A 151 19.07 -22.94 12.70
N HIS A 152 18.22 -21.92 12.60
CA HIS A 152 17.34 -21.74 11.45
C HIS A 152 17.84 -20.57 10.58
N LEU A 153 18.23 -20.87 9.36
CA LEU A 153 18.64 -19.86 8.38
C LEU A 153 17.45 -19.20 7.65
N GLY A 154 16.24 -19.29 8.21
CA GLY A 154 15.03 -18.74 7.60
C GLY A 154 14.50 -19.55 6.42
N VAL A 155 14.79 -20.84 6.38
CA VAL A 155 14.26 -21.79 5.41
C VAL A 155 13.21 -22.65 6.10
N GLY A 156 12.05 -22.78 5.48
CA GLY A 156 10.97 -23.64 5.99
C GLY A 156 11.45 -25.06 6.26
N SER A 157 10.91 -25.66 7.31
CA SER A 157 11.24 -27.01 7.73
C SER A 157 10.68 -28.06 6.77
N ASP A 158 11.37 -28.32 5.67
CA ASP A 158 11.30 -29.60 5.00
C ASP A 158 12.74 -30.02 4.67
N ASP A 159 13.14 -31.08 5.38
CA ASP A 159 14.40 -31.78 5.31
C ASP A 159 14.59 -32.40 3.91
N GLU A 160 14.99 -31.60 2.94
CA GLU A 160 15.67 -32.12 1.74
C GLU A 160 16.74 -31.14 1.30
N LEU A 161 17.95 -31.66 1.23
CA LEU A 161 19.18 -31.08 0.73
C LEU A 161 18.91 -30.18 -0.48
N VAL A 162 18.87 -28.88 -0.27
CA VAL A 162 18.62 -27.93 -1.32
C VAL A 162 19.95 -27.69 -2.02
N ASP A 163 20.09 -28.27 -3.21
CA ASP A 163 21.00 -27.77 -4.25
C ASP A 163 20.91 -26.25 -4.32
N ALA A 164 22.06 -25.60 -4.43
CA ALA A 164 22.21 -24.14 -4.48
C ALA A 164 21.35 -23.54 -5.61
N ASN A 165 20.08 -23.30 -5.31
CA ASN A 165 19.14 -22.69 -6.23
C ASN A 165 19.24 -21.15 -6.06
N PRO A 166 19.58 -20.39 -7.12
CA PRO A 166 19.66 -18.94 -7.07
C PRO A 166 18.34 -18.23 -6.68
N ARG A 167 17.25 -19.00 -6.52
CA ARG A 167 15.93 -18.52 -6.09
C ARG A 167 15.74 -18.50 -4.57
N ALA A 168 16.68 -19.01 -3.78
CA ALA A 168 16.61 -19.06 -2.32
C ALA A 168 16.61 -17.67 -1.61
N GLY A 169 16.73 -16.57 -2.36
CA GLY A 169 16.64 -15.22 -1.83
C GLY A 169 15.26 -14.57 -1.94
N ILE A 170 14.29 -15.21 -2.63
CA ILE A 170 12.94 -14.64 -2.83
C ILE A 170 12.01 -15.23 -1.76
N ARG A 171 11.62 -14.39 -0.81
CA ARG A 171 10.71 -14.77 0.29
C ARG A 171 9.27 -14.81 -0.19
N GLY A 172 8.47 -15.71 0.39
CA GLY A 172 7.11 -15.91 -0.05
C GLY A 172 7.05 -16.33 -1.52
N TYR A 173 7.94 -17.24 -1.94
CA TYR A 173 8.08 -17.63 -3.35
C TYR A 173 6.79 -18.20 -3.94
N SER A 174 6.08 -19.04 -3.19
CA SER A 174 4.79 -19.60 -3.63
C SER A 174 3.71 -18.52 -3.68
N THR A 175 3.70 -17.60 -2.72
CA THR A 175 2.81 -16.43 -2.70
C THR A 175 3.11 -15.51 -3.89
N LEU A 176 4.39 -15.26 -4.17
CA LEU A 176 4.82 -14.47 -5.32
C LEU A 176 4.43 -15.14 -6.65
N LEU A 177 4.65 -16.45 -6.78
CA LEU A 177 4.25 -17.20 -7.99
C LEU A 177 2.74 -17.13 -8.21
N THR A 178 1.95 -17.33 -7.18
CA THR A 178 0.49 -17.24 -7.25
C THR A 178 0.04 -15.83 -7.66
N ALA A 179 0.67 -14.79 -7.14
CA ALA A 179 0.39 -13.41 -7.54
C ALA A 179 0.79 -13.14 -9.00
N LEU A 180 1.94 -13.66 -9.46
CA LEU A 180 2.39 -13.52 -10.87
C LEU A 180 1.50 -14.27 -11.86
N GLU A 181 1.01 -15.45 -11.51
CA GLU A 181 0.08 -16.22 -12.34
C GLU A 181 -1.26 -15.48 -12.52
N ARG A 182 -1.77 -14.86 -11.48
CA ARG A 182 -3.00 -14.02 -11.53
C ARG A 182 -2.76 -12.72 -12.31
N GLY A 183 -1.58 -12.13 -12.22
CA GLY A 183 -1.21 -10.90 -12.93
C GLY A 183 -1.22 -11.00 -14.47
N ARG A 184 -1.38 -12.21 -15.04
CA ARG A 184 -1.52 -12.42 -16.50
C ARG A 184 -2.79 -11.81 -17.09
N THR A 185 -3.73 -11.35 -16.28
CA THR A 185 -4.96 -10.66 -16.71
C THR A 185 -4.73 -9.19 -17.12
N GLY A 186 -3.48 -8.70 -17.08
CA GLY A 186 -3.14 -7.32 -17.47
C GLY A 186 -3.54 -6.27 -16.44
N GLN A 187 -3.99 -6.67 -15.26
CA GLN A 187 -4.20 -5.81 -14.11
C GLN A 187 -3.00 -5.94 -13.16
N LEU A 188 -2.56 -4.82 -12.58
CA LEU A 188 -1.65 -4.86 -11.44
C LEU A 188 -2.41 -5.54 -10.29
N GLY A 189 -2.07 -6.81 -10.06
CA GLY A 189 -2.62 -7.57 -8.94
C GLY A 189 -2.15 -6.99 -7.60
N ASP A 190 -2.72 -7.53 -6.57
CA ASP A 190 -2.33 -7.29 -5.19
C ASP A 190 -0.88 -7.71 -4.93
N ILE A 191 0.00 -6.74 -4.70
CA ILE A 191 1.44 -6.95 -4.54
C ILE A 191 1.88 -6.71 -3.09
N VAL A 192 1.00 -6.20 -2.22
CA VAL A 192 1.37 -5.88 -0.83
C VAL A 192 1.96 -7.08 -0.10
N ALA A 193 1.40 -8.27 -0.32
CA ALA A 193 1.90 -9.50 0.28
C ALA A 193 3.28 -9.95 -0.25
N THR A 194 3.73 -9.41 -1.38
CA THR A 194 4.94 -9.84 -2.10
C THR A 194 6.02 -8.76 -2.23
N ILE A 195 5.88 -7.66 -1.50
CA ILE A 195 6.89 -6.60 -1.41
C ILE A 195 8.18 -7.23 -0.86
N GLN A 196 9.27 -7.07 -1.61
CA GLN A 196 10.58 -7.55 -1.20
C GLN A 196 11.27 -6.55 -0.27
N SER A 197 12.26 -7.01 0.49
CA SER A 197 12.98 -6.21 1.48
C SER A 197 13.54 -4.90 0.92
N GLU A 198 14.16 -4.96 -0.27
CA GLU A 198 14.73 -3.79 -0.95
C GLU A 198 13.66 -2.80 -1.40
N GLN A 199 12.48 -3.30 -1.76
CA GLN A 199 11.34 -2.46 -2.12
C GLN A 199 10.75 -1.80 -0.88
N ASP A 200 10.61 -2.52 0.23
CA ASP A 200 10.12 -2.00 1.50
C ASP A 200 11.04 -0.92 2.06
N GLU A 201 12.35 -1.08 1.95
CA GLU A 201 13.33 -0.08 2.34
C GLU A 201 13.11 1.25 1.60
N ILE A 202 12.85 1.19 0.29
CA ILE A 202 12.53 2.37 -0.52
C ILE A 202 11.19 2.97 -0.12
N ILE A 203 10.17 2.14 0.11
CA ILE A 203 8.82 2.58 0.51
C ILE A 203 8.87 3.35 1.82
N ARG A 204 9.61 2.83 2.83
CA ARG A 204 9.71 3.40 4.18
C ARG A 204 10.82 4.45 4.33
N SER A 205 11.60 4.73 3.29
CA SER A 205 12.66 5.74 3.37
C SER A 205 12.12 7.11 3.78
N PRO A 206 12.92 7.99 4.43
CA PRO A 206 12.49 9.30 4.88
C PRO A 206 11.79 10.11 3.80
N HIS A 207 10.79 10.92 4.18
CA HIS A 207 10.01 11.67 3.20
C HIS A 207 10.69 12.96 2.74
N ALA A 208 11.61 13.51 3.53
CA ALA A 208 12.30 14.75 3.21
C ALA A 208 13.37 14.58 2.11
N GLY A 209 13.45 15.51 1.20
CA GLY A 209 14.45 15.56 0.14
C GLY A 209 14.00 14.90 -1.17
N VAL A 210 14.97 14.43 -1.96
CA VAL A 210 14.75 13.81 -3.28
C VAL A 210 15.20 12.36 -3.23
N LEU A 211 14.28 11.46 -3.56
CA LEU A 211 14.56 10.04 -3.74
C LEU A 211 14.55 9.69 -5.21
N VAL A 212 15.65 9.12 -5.70
CA VAL A 212 15.77 8.63 -7.10
C VAL A 212 15.78 7.11 -7.08
N VAL A 213 14.78 6.50 -7.73
CA VAL A 213 14.64 5.05 -7.84
C VAL A 213 14.99 4.59 -9.25
N GLN A 214 16.07 3.79 -9.38
CA GLN A 214 16.51 3.22 -10.64
C GLN A 214 16.27 1.70 -10.68
N GLY A 215 16.08 1.18 -11.88
CA GLY A 215 15.91 -0.25 -12.11
C GLY A 215 15.48 -0.53 -13.53
N GLY A 216 15.66 -1.77 -13.99
CA GLY A 216 15.23 -2.24 -15.30
C GLY A 216 13.71 -2.24 -15.49
N PRO A 217 13.20 -2.51 -16.69
CA PRO A 217 11.79 -2.79 -16.90
C PRO A 217 11.32 -3.98 -16.05
N GLY A 218 10.11 -3.89 -15.49
CA GLY A 218 9.53 -4.98 -14.70
C GLY A 218 10.02 -5.13 -13.25
N THR A 219 10.97 -4.30 -12.77
CA THR A 219 11.48 -4.36 -11.38
C THR A 219 10.53 -3.77 -10.33
N GLY A 220 9.32 -3.40 -10.69
CA GLY A 220 8.32 -2.91 -9.74
C GLY A 220 8.41 -1.42 -9.37
N LYS A 221 9.21 -0.59 -10.06
CA LYS A 221 9.39 0.84 -9.72
C LYS A 221 8.07 1.62 -9.52
N THR A 222 7.11 1.44 -10.42
CA THR A 222 5.80 2.09 -10.33
C THR A 222 5.04 1.62 -9.11
N VAL A 223 5.08 0.33 -8.83
CA VAL A 223 4.46 -0.28 -7.65
C VAL A 223 5.05 0.29 -6.38
N VAL A 224 6.38 0.32 -6.27
CA VAL A 224 7.11 0.92 -5.13
C VAL A 224 6.71 2.39 -4.95
N ALA A 225 6.61 3.17 -6.04
CA ALA A 225 6.20 4.57 -5.97
C ALA A 225 4.78 4.74 -5.41
N LEU A 226 3.83 3.89 -5.81
CA LEU A 226 2.44 3.95 -5.33
C LEU A 226 2.32 3.49 -3.88
N HIS A 227 3.01 2.41 -3.50
CA HIS A 227 3.04 1.95 -2.11
C HIS A 227 3.74 2.96 -1.20
N ARG A 228 4.78 3.65 -1.71
CA ARG A 228 5.40 4.76 -0.99
C ARG A 228 4.42 5.92 -0.78
N ALA A 229 3.64 6.29 -1.79
CA ALA A 229 2.60 7.31 -1.65
C ALA A 229 1.60 6.93 -0.55
N ALA A 230 1.11 5.68 -0.56
CA ALA A 230 0.22 5.15 0.47
C ALA A 230 0.87 5.13 1.86
N TYR A 231 2.14 4.73 1.96
CA TYR A 231 2.91 4.76 3.21
C TYR A 231 3.08 6.17 3.77
N LEU A 232 3.42 7.14 2.92
CA LEU A 232 3.60 8.53 3.33
C LEU A 232 2.30 9.15 3.82
N LEU A 233 1.17 8.94 3.13
CA LEU A 233 -0.15 9.41 3.55
C LEU A 233 -0.59 8.77 4.88
N TYR A 234 -0.23 7.52 5.13
CA TYR A 234 -0.49 6.85 6.39
C TYR A 234 0.37 7.41 7.53
N THR A 235 1.69 7.48 7.31
CA THR A 235 2.68 7.81 8.36
C THR A 235 2.71 9.30 8.69
N PHE A 236 2.57 10.15 7.67
CA PHE A 236 2.62 11.61 7.80
C PHE A 236 1.25 12.25 7.57
N ARG A 237 0.23 11.60 8.09
CA ARG A 237 -1.16 11.98 7.87
C ARG A 237 -1.43 13.46 8.13
N PHE A 238 -1.06 13.99 9.29
CA PHE A 238 -1.33 15.38 9.65
C PHE A 238 -0.71 16.42 8.71
N PRO A 239 0.57 16.34 8.30
CA PRO A 239 1.12 17.30 7.35
C PRO A 239 0.66 17.09 5.90
N LEU A 240 0.24 15.87 5.52
CA LEU A 240 -0.15 15.54 4.15
C LEU A 240 -1.67 15.49 3.92
N GLU A 241 -2.50 15.50 4.97
CA GLU A 241 -3.96 15.40 4.86
C GLU A 241 -4.55 16.57 4.05
N ASP A 242 -3.99 17.79 4.21
CA ASP A 242 -4.39 18.98 3.46
C ASP A 242 -3.61 19.19 2.15
N GLN A 243 -2.42 18.60 2.02
CA GLN A 243 -1.54 18.80 0.86
C GLN A 243 -1.64 17.68 -0.17
N GLY A 244 -1.96 16.47 0.27
CA GLY A 244 -2.05 15.28 -0.58
C GLY A 244 -0.72 14.83 -1.17
N VAL A 245 -0.80 13.85 -2.06
CA VAL A 245 0.32 13.37 -2.89
C VAL A 245 -0.02 13.56 -4.36
N LEU A 246 0.86 14.22 -5.09
CA LEU A 246 0.73 14.42 -6.52
C LEU A 246 1.56 13.40 -7.30
N VAL A 247 0.90 12.61 -8.14
CA VAL A 247 1.53 11.68 -9.07
C VAL A 247 1.51 12.26 -10.48
N ILE A 248 2.68 12.50 -11.04
CA ILE A 248 2.82 12.99 -12.42
C ILE A 248 3.20 11.82 -13.33
N GLY A 249 2.31 11.48 -14.25
CA GLY A 249 2.53 10.42 -15.22
C GLY A 249 2.94 10.91 -16.61
N PRO A 250 3.53 10.04 -17.44
CA PRO A 250 3.97 10.41 -18.81
C PRO A 250 2.79 10.64 -19.76
N ASN A 251 1.66 10.01 -19.53
CA ASN A 251 0.45 10.14 -20.33
C ASN A 251 -0.80 9.66 -19.57
N ARG A 252 -2.00 9.99 -20.08
CA ARG A 252 -3.28 9.65 -19.45
C ARG A 252 -3.59 8.13 -19.46
N VAL A 253 -3.03 7.37 -20.38
CA VAL A 253 -3.21 5.90 -20.42
C VAL A 253 -2.50 5.27 -19.22
N PHE A 254 -1.27 5.72 -18.95
CA PHE A 254 -0.51 5.30 -17.78
C PHE A 254 -1.20 5.68 -16.48
N LEU A 255 -1.74 6.90 -16.38
CA LEU A 255 -2.47 7.32 -15.18
C LEU A 255 -3.73 6.47 -14.94
N ARG A 256 -4.53 6.18 -15.96
CA ARG A 256 -5.69 5.27 -15.84
C ARG A 256 -5.31 3.86 -15.39
N TYR A 257 -4.12 3.41 -15.75
CA TYR A 257 -3.62 2.13 -15.26
C TYR A 257 -3.29 2.18 -13.76
N ILE A 258 -2.69 3.27 -13.28
CA ILE A 258 -2.38 3.51 -11.87
C ILE A 258 -3.66 3.73 -11.04
N GLU A 259 -4.63 4.47 -11.55
CA GLU A 259 -5.89 4.79 -10.89
C GLU A 259 -6.63 3.53 -10.39
N ARG A 260 -6.46 2.40 -11.05
CA ARG A 260 -7.04 1.11 -10.65
C ARG A 260 -6.33 0.45 -9.48
N VAL A 261 -5.09 0.82 -9.22
CA VAL A 261 -4.25 0.23 -8.14
C VAL A 261 -4.42 0.98 -6.83
N LEU A 262 -4.57 2.31 -6.89
CA LEU A 262 -4.65 3.15 -5.70
C LEU A 262 -5.79 2.79 -4.73
N PRO A 263 -7.02 2.45 -5.16
CA PRO A 263 -8.09 2.06 -4.25
C PRO A 263 -7.74 0.80 -3.45
N SER A 264 -7.02 -0.15 -4.06
CA SER A 264 -6.58 -1.37 -3.35
C SER A 264 -5.55 -1.09 -2.24
N LEU A 265 -4.97 0.10 -2.23
CA LEU A 265 -4.05 0.57 -1.19
C LEU A 265 -4.76 1.35 -0.07
N GLY A 266 -6.08 1.56 -0.17
CA GLY A 266 -6.89 2.24 0.84
C GLY A 266 -6.67 3.76 0.93
N GLU A 267 -6.15 4.40 -0.14
CA GLU A 267 -5.80 5.82 -0.13
C GLU A 267 -6.61 6.65 -1.14
N ALA A 268 -7.30 7.67 -0.65
CA ALA A 268 -8.09 8.61 -1.45
C ALA A 268 -7.41 9.97 -1.70
N GLY A 269 -6.26 10.23 -1.08
CA GLY A 269 -5.57 11.55 -1.13
C GLY A 269 -4.49 11.67 -2.22
N VAL A 270 -4.60 10.91 -3.34
CA VAL A 270 -3.60 10.94 -4.42
C VAL A 270 -4.17 11.59 -5.67
N GLU A 271 -3.68 12.78 -6.00
CA GLU A 271 -4.00 13.46 -7.25
C GLU A 271 -3.09 12.96 -8.38
N GLN A 272 -3.66 12.74 -9.57
CA GLN A 272 -2.94 12.21 -10.71
C GLN A 272 -3.08 13.13 -11.91
N VAL A 273 -1.95 13.59 -12.44
CA VAL A 273 -1.93 14.51 -13.56
C VAL A 273 -0.86 14.14 -14.59
N VAL A 274 -1.03 14.56 -15.81
CA VAL A 274 0.08 14.65 -16.77
C VAL A 274 0.71 16.03 -16.66
N LEU A 275 2.00 16.15 -16.99
CA LEU A 275 2.75 17.40 -16.87
C LEU A 275 2.05 18.59 -17.51
N ALA A 276 1.33 18.34 -18.60
CA ALA A 276 0.60 19.36 -19.33
C ALA A 276 -0.62 19.93 -18.58
N ASP A 277 -1.20 19.15 -17.68
CA ASP A 277 -2.40 19.54 -16.92
C ASP A 277 -2.06 20.30 -15.61
N LEU A 278 -0.75 20.41 -15.27
CA LEU A 278 -0.30 21.15 -14.08
C LEU A 278 -0.62 22.65 -14.14
N VAL A 279 -0.74 23.22 -15.35
CA VAL A 279 -1.09 24.62 -15.50
C VAL A 279 -2.59 24.70 -15.82
N PRO A 280 -3.43 25.12 -14.85
CA PRO A 280 -4.86 25.25 -15.08
C PRO A 280 -5.14 26.30 -16.16
N ASN A 281 -6.18 26.08 -16.94
CA ASN A 281 -6.62 26.95 -18.05
C ASN A 281 -5.62 27.09 -19.22
N CYS A 282 -4.59 26.27 -19.31
CA CYS A 282 -3.71 26.20 -20.48
C CYS A 282 -4.36 25.32 -21.56
N ARG A 283 -4.75 25.94 -22.68
CA ARG A 283 -5.26 25.19 -23.83
C ARG A 283 -4.12 24.85 -24.80
N PHE A 284 -4.03 23.59 -25.19
CA PHE A 284 -3.14 23.20 -26.27
C PHE A 284 -3.59 23.84 -27.56
N GLY A 285 -2.76 24.75 -28.11
CA GLY A 285 -3.06 25.48 -29.35
C GLY A 285 -2.59 24.75 -30.62
N GLY A 286 -1.82 23.67 -30.48
CA GLY A 286 -1.28 22.92 -31.62
C GLY A 286 -0.10 22.03 -31.25
N THR A 287 0.49 21.37 -32.24
CA THR A 287 1.68 20.54 -32.10
C THR A 287 2.88 21.28 -32.64
N ASP A 288 3.96 21.36 -31.89
CA ASP A 288 5.23 21.95 -32.35
C ASP A 288 5.86 21.14 -33.45
N THR A 289 6.59 21.82 -34.35
CA THR A 289 7.46 21.13 -35.29
C THR A 289 8.64 20.45 -34.58
N PRO A 290 9.26 19.40 -35.16
CA PRO A 290 10.39 18.72 -34.52
C PRO A 290 11.53 19.67 -34.11
N ASP A 291 11.82 20.67 -34.92
CA ASP A 291 12.85 21.67 -34.60
C ASP A 291 12.45 22.57 -33.42
N ALA A 292 11.17 22.97 -33.33
CA ALA A 292 10.67 23.75 -32.18
C ALA A 292 10.74 22.92 -30.89
N VAL A 293 10.34 21.62 -30.92
CA VAL A 293 10.47 20.72 -29.79
C VAL A 293 11.93 20.61 -29.36
N ARG A 294 12.85 20.43 -30.28
CA ARG A 294 14.28 20.35 -30.00
C ARG A 294 14.81 21.62 -29.33
N VAL A 295 14.46 22.79 -29.86
CA VAL A 295 14.90 24.09 -29.32
C VAL A 295 14.32 24.34 -27.94
N LYS A 296 13.00 24.09 -27.74
CA LYS A 296 12.32 24.21 -26.44
C LYS A 296 12.89 23.25 -25.39
N GLY A 297 13.36 22.07 -25.78
CA GLY A 297 13.99 21.07 -24.91
C GLY A 297 15.45 21.37 -24.54
N LEU A 298 16.08 22.40 -25.13
CA LEU A 298 17.47 22.73 -24.81
C LEU A 298 17.60 23.32 -23.39
N LYS A 299 18.66 22.92 -22.65
CA LYS A 299 18.99 23.48 -21.32
C LYS A 299 19.07 25.02 -21.32
N LYS A 300 19.45 25.64 -22.47
CA LYS A 300 19.49 27.09 -22.62
C LYS A 300 18.11 27.76 -22.51
N MET A 301 17.02 27.02 -22.80
CA MET A 301 15.66 27.56 -22.66
C MET A 301 15.28 27.90 -21.22
N ALA A 302 15.85 27.21 -20.24
CA ALA A 302 15.64 27.55 -18.82
C ALA A 302 16.05 29.00 -18.54
N LYS A 303 17.19 29.45 -19.07
CA LYS A 303 17.65 30.85 -18.93
C LYS A 303 16.77 31.85 -19.66
N VAL A 304 16.21 31.47 -20.82
CA VAL A 304 15.27 32.32 -21.56
C VAL A 304 13.98 32.52 -20.80
N ILE A 305 13.45 31.43 -20.21
CA ILE A 305 12.24 31.47 -19.40
C ILE A 305 12.48 32.29 -18.12
N ASP A 306 13.59 32.05 -17.42
CA ASP A 306 13.98 32.80 -16.21
C ASP A 306 14.03 34.31 -16.48
N LYS A 307 14.67 34.69 -17.59
CA LYS A 307 14.70 36.11 -18.01
C LYS A 307 13.32 36.65 -18.36
N ALA A 308 12.49 35.88 -19.07
CA ALA A 308 11.14 36.30 -19.42
C ALA A 308 10.23 36.48 -18.18
N VAL A 309 10.39 35.61 -17.17
CA VAL A 309 9.69 35.75 -15.88
C VAL A 309 10.16 36.95 -15.14
N SER A 310 11.49 37.19 -15.03
CA SER A 310 12.07 38.35 -14.35
C SER A 310 11.65 39.64 -15.03
N ASP A 311 11.59 39.73 -16.35
CA ASP A 311 11.13 40.91 -17.09
C ASP A 311 9.64 41.24 -16.85
N ARG A 312 8.81 40.20 -16.47
CA ARG A 312 7.38 40.38 -16.14
C ARG A 312 7.11 40.67 -14.69
N GLN A 313 8.04 40.37 -13.78
CA GLN A 313 7.98 40.65 -12.34
C GLN A 313 8.48 42.08 -12.00
N ARG A 314 8.30 43.05 -12.86
CA ARG A 314 8.64 44.45 -12.52
C ARG A 314 7.78 44.92 -11.37
N PRO A 315 8.36 45.48 -10.28
CA PRO A 315 7.57 46.11 -9.26
C PRO A 315 6.79 47.28 -9.87
N LEU A 316 5.52 47.38 -9.52
CA LEU A 316 4.66 48.54 -9.83
C LEU A 316 5.19 49.80 -9.13
#